data_6c44049a3bc8a62d70b1c63dad7db524
#
_entry.id   6c44049a3bc8a62d70b1c63dad7db524
#
_cell.length_a   1.000
_cell.length_b   1.000
_cell.length_c   1.000
_cell.angle_alpha   90.00
_cell.angle_beta   90.00
_cell.angle_gamma   90.00
#
_symmetry.space_group_name_H-M   'P 1'
#
loop_
_entity.id
_entity.type
_entity.pdbx_description
1 polymer ?
#
loop_
_entity_poly.entity_id
_entity_poly.type
_entity_poly.pdbx_seq_one_letter_code
_entity_poly.pdbx_strand_id
1 'polypeptide(L)'
;MINAQERQNAIKKIIEKHEVKSQEHLMELLQTLYGIETSQAMISRDLQALGIARHRHQGKLIYEKQQDPTREILRLAILSIEHNETMIVIHTLCGLAAFIGDFFDMHKSIGIMGTLAGENIVFITPKSTKEIKVLIKKIKDLLK
;
A
#
# COMPACT_ATOMS: atom_id res chain seq x y z
N MET A 1 9.21 21.16 -19.75
CA MET A 1 8.01 21.21 -18.86
C MET A 1 7.89 19.88 -18.14
N ILE A 2 7.87 19.91 -16.83
CA ILE A 2 7.78 18.69 -16.02
C ILE A 2 6.35 18.17 -16.10
N ASN A 3 6.19 16.90 -16.43
CA ASN A 3 4.87 16.29 -16.51
C ASN A 3 4.29 15.98 -15.12
N ALA A 4 2.98 15.73 -15.05
CA ALA A 4 2.30 15.44 -13.79
C ALA A 4 2.89 14.22 -13.06
N GLN A 5 3.31 13.20 -13.80
CA GLN A 5 3.87 11.98 -13.24
C GLN A 5 5.21 12.23 -12.53
N GLU A 6 6.08 13.00 -13.14
CA GLU A 6 7.38 13.36 -12.54
C GLU A 6 7.20 14.18 -11.26
N ARG A 7 6.29 15.15 -11.29
CA ARG A 7 5.95 15.96 -10.12
C ARG A 7 5.35 15.11 -9.01
N GLN A 8 4.42 14.21 -9.31
CA GLN A 8 3.80 13.30 -8.34
C GLN A 8 4.82 12.34 -7.72
N ASN A 9 5.77 11.84 -8.50
CA ASN A 9 6.85 10.99 -8.00
C ASN A 9 7.76 11.77 -7.02
N ALA A 10 8.07 13.02 -7.33
CA ALA A 10 8.84 13.89 -6.43
C ALA A 10 8.07 14.14 -5.12
N ILE A 11 6.77 14.42 -5.20
CA ILE A 11 5.91 14.60 -4.02
C ILE A 11 5.94 13.36 -3.12
N LYS A 12 5.79 12.16 -3.67
CA LYS A 12 5.85 10.90 -2.89
C LYS A 12 7.17 10.79 -2.12
N LYS A 13 8.29 11.04 -2.79
CA LYS A 13 9.62 10.97 -2.16
C LYS A 13 9.80 12.00 -1.05
N ILE A 14 9.27 13.20 -1.24
CA ILE A 14 9.33 14.25 -0.21
C ILE A 14 8.50 13.85 1.02
N ILE A 15 7.26 13.38 0.80
CA ILE A 15 6.37 12.97 1.90
C ILE A 15 6.95 11.79 2.69
N GLU A 16 7.67 10.88 2.04
CA GLU A 16 8.33 9.75 2.72
C GLU A 16 9.53 10.16 3.58
N LYS A 17 10.24 11.22 3.20
CA LYS A 17 11.52 11.61 3.82
C LYS A 17 11.45 12.85 4.70
N HIS A 18 10.43 13.67 4.55
CA HIS A 18 10.31 14.96 5.21
C HIS A 18 8.94 15.15 5.86
N GLU A 19 8.92 15.79 7.03
CA GLU A 19 7.68 16.24 7.64
C GLU A 19 7.16 17.48 6.89
N VAL A 20 6.11 17.31 6.11
CA VAL A 20 5.48 18.40 5.33
C VAL A 20 4.28 18.93 6.07
N LYS A 21 4.35 20.19 6.50
CA LYS A 21 3.32 20.81 7.35
C LYS A 21 2.25 21.57 6.58
N SER A 22 2.57 22.05 5.38
CA SER A 22 1.68 22.86 4.54
C SER A 22 1.94 22.62 3.06
N GLN A 23 1.01 23.05 2.23
CA GLN A 23 1.19 23.00 0.77
C GLN A 23 2.33 23.94 0.33
N GLU A 24 2.45 25.10 0.96
CA GLU A 24 3.55 26.06 0.72
C GLU A 24 4.90 25.42 1.03
N HIS A 25 5.02 24.72 2.15
CA HIS A 25 6.23 23.99 2.52
C HIS A 25 6.56 22.89 1.50
N LEU A 26 5.55 22.19 0.98
CA LEU A 26 5.74 21.20 -0.09
C LEU A 26 6.25 21.85 -1.38
N MET A 27 5.70 23.01 -1.75
CA MET A 27 6.14 23.76 -2.92
C MET A 27 7.61 24.20 -2.80
N GLU A 28 8.02 24.68 -1.61
CA GLU A 28 9.40 25.06 -1.33
C GLU A 28 10.35 23.85 -1.45
N LEU A 29 9.97 22.71 -0.91
CA LEU A 29 10.76 21.47 -1.02
C LEU A 29 10.87 20.97 -2.46
N LEU A 30 9.79 21.03 -3.24
CA LEU A 30 9.80 20.69 -4.66
C LEU A 30 10.76 21.59 -5.44
N GLN A 31 10.74 22.87 -5.17
CA GLN A 31 11.65 23.83 -5.82
C GLN A 31 13.09 23.59 -5.40
N THR A 32 13.34 23.45 -4.10
CA THR A 32 14.69 23.34 -3.54
C THR A 32 15.38 22.03 -3.89
N LEU A 33 14.64 20.90 -3.78
CA LEU A 33 15.23 19.56 -3.95
C LEU A 33 15.18 19.04 -5.39
N TYR A 34 14.19 19.48 -6.17
CA TYR A 34 13.94 18.94 -7.51
C TYR A 34 13.90 20.01 -8.61
N GLY A 35 13.98 21.29 -8.25
CA GLY A 35 13.86 22.40 -9.21
C GLY A 35 12.48 22.49 -9.87
N ILE A 36 11.43 21.98 -9.20
CA ILE A 36 10.08 21.92 -9.75
C ILE A 36 9.28 23.11 -9.27
N GLU A 37 8.91 24.00 -10.19
CA GLU A 37 7.97 25.09 -9.93
C GLU A 37 6.53 24.60 -10.08
N THR A 38 5.68 24.93 -9.12
CA THR A 38 4.28 24.52 -9.10
C THR A 38 3.39 25.63 -8.56
N SER A 39 2.10 25.51 -8.78
CA SER A 39 1.06 26.33 -8.14
C SER A 39 0.34 25.55 -7.05
N GLN A 40 -0.29 26.25 -6.11
CA GLN A 40 -1.11 25.62 -5.06
C GLN A 40 -2.23 24.77 -5.64
N ALA A 41 -2.86 25.20 -6.74
CA ALA A 41 -3.91 24.44 -7.42
C ALA A 41 -3.38 23.09 -7.96
N MET A 42 -2.18 23.08 -8.54
CA MET A 42 -1.54 21.86 -9.03
C MET A 42 -1.18 20.91 -7.88
N ILE A 43 -0.60 21.44 -6.80
CA ILE A 43 -0.27 20.67 -5.60
C ILE A 43 -1.52 20.06 -4.99
N SER A 44 -2.59 20.82 -4.83
CA SER A 44 -3.85 20.33 -4.28
C SER A 44 -4.41 19.16 -5.08
N ARG A 45 -4.39 19.24 -6.41
CA ARG A 45 -4.84 18.16 -7.30
C ARG A 45 -3.94 16.94 -7.20
N ASP A 46 -2.62 17.14 -7.17
CA ASP A 46 -1.67 16.04 -7.05
C ASP A 46 -1.79 15.31 -5.71
N LEU A 47 -1.92 16.02 -4.60
CA LEU A 47 -2.13 15.43 -3.29
C LEU A 47 -3.40 14.59 -3.24
N GLN A 48 -4.49 15.11 -3.81
CA GLN A 48 -5.76 14.37 -3.92
C GLN A 48 -5.62 13.12 -4.78
N ALA A 49 -4.97 13.21 -5.93
CA ALA A 49 -4.74 12.07 -6.82
C ALA A 49 -3.84 11.00 -6.19
N LEU A 50 -2.92 11.40 -5.32
CA LEU A 50 -2.01 10.48 -4.60
C LEU A 50 -2.60 9.93 -3.30
N GLY A 51 -3.77 10.39 -2.88
CA GLY A 51 -4.36 10.01 -1.60
C GLY A 51 -3.54 10.51 -0.40
N ILE A 52 -2.92 11.67 -0.53
CA ILE A 52 -2.14 12.32 0.53
C ILE A 52 -2.98 13.43 1.15
N ALA A 53 -3.17 13.37 2.46
CA ALA A 53 -3.93 14.36 3.22
C ALA A 53 -3.21 14.72 4.52
N ARG A 54 -3.63 15.81 5.15
CA ARG A 54 -3.11 16.17 6.48
C ARG A 54 -3.72 15.29 7.55
N HIS A 55 -2.84 14.69 8.34
CA HIS A 55 -3.22 13.92 9.53
C HIS A 55 -2.47 14.44 10.75
N ARG A 56 -3.08 14.26 11.91
CA ARG A 56 -2.42 14.57 13.19
C ARG A 56 -1.56 13.40 13.61
N HIS A 57 -0.25 13.60 13.57
CA HIS A 57 0.74 12.64 14.02
C HIS A 57 1.50 13.22 15.21
N GLN A 58 1.43 12.56 16.38
CA GLN A 58 2.09 13.01 17.62
C GLN A 58 1.83 14.50 17.95
N GLY A 59 0.59 14.96 17.75
CA GLY A 59 0.19 16.34 18.04
C GLY A 59 0.47 17.37 16.94
N LYS A 60 1.16 16.99 15.86
CA LYS A 60 1.46 17.86 14.71
C LYS A 60 0.58 17.49 13.51
N LEU A 61 0.14 18.50 12.74
CA LEU A 61 -0.53 18.29 11.46
C LEU A 61 0.51 18.20 10.35
N ILE A 62 0.64 17.02 9.76
CA ILE A 62 1.55 16.77 8.63
C ILE A 62 0.83 16.09 7.48
N TYR A 63 1.36 16.24 6.26
CA TYR A 63 0.87 15.51 5.09
C TYR A 63 1.43 14.10 5.08
N GLU A 64 0.56 13.12 5.05
CA GLU A 64 0.89 11.70 4.96
C GLU A 64 0.02 11.04 3.89
N LYS A 65 0.54 9.96 3.31
CA LYS A 65 -0.28 9.09 2.48
C LYS A 65 -1.38 8.49 3.37
N GLN A 66 -2.63 8.59 2.93
CA GLN A 66 -3.74 7.92 3.60
C GLN A 66 -3.43 6.42 3.65
N GLN A 67 -3.30 5.88 4.84
CA GLN A 67 -3.18 4.44 5.02
C GLN A 67 -4.55 3.84 4.71
N ASP A 68 -4.56 2.83 3.87
CA ASP A 68 -5.75 2.02 3.63
C ASP A 68 -6.04 1.25 4.93
N PRO A 69 -7.15 1.52 5.64
CA PRO A 69 -7.46 0.82 6.88
C PRO A 69 -7.52 -0.71 6.71
N THR A 70 -7.93 -1.15 5.54
CA THR A 70 -7.97 -2.57 5.17
C THR A 70 -6.59 -3.20 5.22
N ARG A 71 -5.59 -2.54 4.67
CA ARG A 71 -4.21 -3.05 4.68
C ARG A 71 -3.61 -3.09 6.08
N GLU A 72 -3.93 -2.11 6.90
CA GLU A 72 -3.49 -2.09 8.30
C GLU A 72 -4.08 -3.26 9.09
N ILE A 73 -5.38 -3.51 8.94
CA ILE A 73 -6.05 -4.67 9.54
C ILE A 73 -5.40 -5.98 9.06
N LEU A 74 -5.13 -6.11 7.76
CA LEU A 74 -4.48 -7.30 7.20
C LEU A 74 -3.09 -7.54 7.81
N ARG A 75 -2.28 -6.50 7.96
CA ARG A 75 -0.94 -6.62 8.57
C ARG A 75 -1.01 -7.09 10.01
N LEU A 76 -1.98 -6.58 10.79
CA LEU A 76 -2.16 -6.97 12.18
C LEU A 76 -2.76 -8.39 12.30
N ALA A 77 -3.63 -8.76 11.38
CA ALA A 77 -4.35 -10.03 11.41
C ALA A 77 -3.53 -11.21 10.90
N ILE A 78 -2.57 -11.00 9.99
CA ILE A 78 -1.73 -12.04 9.41
C ILE A 78 -0.54 -12.31 10.34
N LEU A 79 -0.46 -13.53 10.86
CA LEU A 79 0.59 -13.95 11.77
C LEU A 79 1.80 -14.52 11.02
N SER A 80 1.56 -15.33 9.98
CA SER A 80 2.61 -15.90 9.15
C SER A 80 2.10 -16.29 7.77
N ILE A 81 3.02 -16.37 6.82
CA ILE A 81 2.78 -16.84 5.45
C ILE A 81 3.78 -17.94 5.17
N GLU A 82 3.30 -19.15 4.95
CA GLU A 82 4.09 -20.33 4.64
C GLU A 82 3.67 -20.94 3.30
N HIS A 83 4.50 -21.75 2.72
CA HIS A 83 4.16 -22.47 1.49
C HIS A 83 4.96 -23.78 1.35
N ASN A 84 4.38 -24.70 0.60
CA ASN A 84 5.09 -25.83 0.00
C ASN A 84 5.12 -25.65 -1.53
N GLU A 85 5.32 -26.73 -2.27
CA GLU A 85 5.39 -26.68 -3.74
C GLU A 85 4.04 -26.41 -4.42
N THR A 86 2.92 -26.59 -3.71
CA THR A 86 1.58 -26.56 -4.32
C THR A 86 0.63 -25.56 -3.67
N MET A 87 0.89 -25.12 -2.45
CA MET A 87 -0.08 -24.33 -1.68
C MET A 87 0.59 -23.29 -0.82
N ILE A 88 -0.09 -22.17 -0.65
CA ILE A 88 0.28 -21.13 0.29
C ILE A 88 -0.69 -21.18 1.48
N VAL A 89 -0.17 -21.08 2.68
CA VAL A 89 -0.92 -21.10 3.93
C VAL A 89 -0.67 -19.82 4.70
N ILE A 90 -1.72 -19.09 5.00
CA ILE A 90 -1.66 -17.88 5.82
C ILE A 90 -2.29 -18.18 7.17
N HIS A 91 -1.54 -18.06 8.24
CA HIS A 91 -2.04 -18.11 9.60
C HIS A 91 -2.49 -16.73 10.06
N THR A 92 -3.65 -16.66 10.67
CA THR A 92 -4.30 -15.40 11.04
C THR A 92 -4.72 -15.39 12.51
N LEU A 93 -5.07 -14.22 12.99
CA LEU A 93 -5.83 -14.12 14.24
C LEU A 93 -7.18 -14.83 14.07
N CYS A 94 -7.66 -15.43 15.16
CA CYS A 94 -8.92 -16.18 15.20
C CYS A 94 -10.09 -15.29 14.74
N GLY A 95 -10.93 -15.82 13.85
CA GLY A 95 -12.09 -15.13 13.32
C GLY A 95 -11.82 -14.19 12.14
N LEU A 96 -10.58 -13.96 11.75
CA LEU A 96 -10.24 -13.03 10.67
C LEU A 96 -9.85 -13.69 9.35
N ALA A 97 -9.82 -15.01 9.29
CA ALA A 97 -9.42 -15.72 8.07
C ALA A 97 -10.36 -15.45 6.89
N ALA A 98 -11.66 -15.41 7.11
CA ALA A 98 -12.65 -15.14 6.05
C ALA A 98 -12.43 -13.75 5.43
N PHE A 99 -12.19 -12.73 6.24
CA PHE A 99 -11.89 -11.38 5.78
C PHE A 99 -10.63 -11.35 4.91
N ILE A 100 -9.59 -12.05 5.32
CA ILE A 100 -8.32 -12.13 4.58
C ILE A 100 -8.51 -12.93 3.28
N GLY A 101 -9.26 -14.02 3.31
CA GLY A 101 -9.60 -14.80 2.12
C GLY A 101 -10.36 -13.96 1.09
N ASP A 102 -11.34 -13.20 1.51
CA ASP A 102 -12.13 -12.30 0.64
C ASP A 102 -11.24 -11.23 0.01
N PHE A 103 -10.30 -10.67 0.77
CA PHE A 103 -9.34 -9.72 0.24
C PHE A 103 -8.52 -10.33 -0.92
N PHE A 104 -7.98 -11.52 -0.76
CA PHE A 104 -7.23 -12.18 -1.82
C PHE A 104 -8.11 -12.63 -2.99
N ASP A 105 -9.35 -12.97 -2.75
CA ASP A 105 -10.31 -13.28 -3.83
C ASP A 105 -10.56 -12.08 -4.74
N MET A 106 -10.52 -10.86 -4.22
CA MET A 106 -10.60 -9.65 -5.04
C MET A 106 -9.31 -9.36 -5.83
N HIS A 107 -8.21 -10.04 -5.50
CA HIS A 107 -6.90 -9.82 -6.13
C HIS A 107 -6.39 -11.07 -6.88
N LYS A 108 -7.28 -11.90 -7.40
CA LYS A 108 -6.92 -13.16 -8.11
C LYS A 108 -6.03 -12.95 -9.32
N SER A 109 -6.06 -11.76 -9.93
CA SER A 109 -5.23 -11.42 -11.10
C SER A 109 -3.72 -11.54 -10.86
N ILE A 110 -3.27 -11.53 -9.60
CA ILE A 110 -1.84 -11.69 -9.30
C ILE A 110 -1.31 -13.11 -9.48
N GLY A 111 -2.18 -14.08 -9.68
CA GLY A 111 -1.81 -15.48 -9.90
C GLY A 111 -2.48 -16.46 -8.94
N ILE A 112 -3.56 -16.05 -8.28
CA ILE A 112 -4.34 -16.88 -7.37
C ILE A 112 -5.45 -17.60 -8.15
N MET A 113 -5.53 -18.93 -8.00
CA MET A 113 -6.63 -19.73 -8.55
C MET A 113 -7.85 -19.68 -7.65
N GLY A 114 -7.66 -19.79 -6.35
CA GLY A 114 -8.73 -19.73 -5.35
C GLY A 114 -8.20 -19.67 -3.94
N THR A 115 -9.09 -19.37 -3.00
CA THR A 115 -8.81 -19.35 -1.56
C THR A 115 -9.85 -20.15 -0.80
N LEU A 116 -9.44 -20.70 0.34
CA LEU A 116 -10.32 -21.35 1.29
C LEU A 116 -9.94 -20.89 2.70
N ALA A 117 -10.86 -20.23 3.38
CA ALA A 117 -10.65 -19.72 4.72
C ALA A 117 -11.29 -20.63 5.77
N GLY A 118 -10.50 -20.99 6.78
CA GLY A 118 -10.99 -21.55 8.04
C GLY A 118 -11.29 -20.43 9.04
N GLU A 119 -11.07 -20.69 10.32
CA GLU A 119 -11.27 -19.70 11.37
C GLU A 119 -10.01 -18.82 11.57
N ASN A 120 -8.83 -19.43 11.55
CA ASN A 120 -7.53 -18.79 11.77
C ASN A 120 -6.48 -19.16 10.71
N ILE A 121 -6.93 -19.66 9.56
CA ILE A 121 -6.05 -20.13 8.49
C ILE A 121 -6.72 -19.88 7.14
N VAL A 122 -5.90 -19.48 6.16
CA VAL A 122 -6.34 -19.34 4.76
C VAL A 122 -5.42 -20.16 3.87
N PHE A 123 -6.02 -21.04 3.05
CA PHE A 123 -5.33 -21.75 2.00
C PHE A 123 -5.46 -20.98 0.69
N ILE A 124 -4.35 -20.74 0.02
CA ILE A 124 -4.32 -20.10 -1.29
C ILE A 124 -3.72 -21.08 -2.30
N THR A 125 -4.47 -21.36 -3.34
CA THR A 125 -4.03 -22.19 -4.44
C THR A 125 -3.50 -21.30 -5.57
N PRO A 126 -2.24 -21.46 -5.99
CA PRO A 126 -1.70 -20.71 -7.13
C PRO A 126 -2.27 -21.23 -8.44
N LYS A 127 -2.34 -20.36 -9.46
CA LYS A 127 -2.66 -20.79 -10.84
C LYS A 127 -1.58 -21.68 -11.44
N SER A 128 -0.33 -21.46 -11.04
CA SER A 128 0.81 -22.29 -11.44
C SER A 128 1.70 -22.55 -10.24
N THR A 129 1.98 -23.82 -9.97
CA THR A 129 2.88 -24.23 -8.89
C THR A 129 4.33 -23.81 -9.16
N LYS A 130 4.70 -23.67 -10.44
CA LYS A 130 6.03 -23.20 -10.86
C LYS A 130 6.30 -21.75 -10.46
N GLU A 131 5.25 -20.95 -10.29
CA GLU A 131 5.34 -19.52 -9.98
C GLU A 131 4.98 -19.18 -8.52
N ILE A 132 4.94 -20.20 -7.65
CA ILE A 132 4.50 -19.99 -6.26
C ILE A 132 5.36 -18.97 -5.51
N LYS A 133 6.67 -18.96 -5.74
CA LYS A 133 7.59 -18.00 -5.11
C LYS A 133 7.34 -16.57 -5.58
N VAL A 134 7.01 -16.39 -6.86
CA VAL A 134 6.65 -15.09 -7.43
C VAL A 134 5.32 -14.63 -6.84
N LEU A 135 4.36 -15.54 -6.72
CA LEU A 135 3.06 -15.24 -6.11
C LEU A 135 3.19 -14.78 -4.66
N ILE A 136 4.02 -15.46 -3.87
CA ILE A 136 4.26 -15.08 -2.47
C ILE A 136 4.83 -13.65 -2.39
N LYS A 137 5.75 -13.30 -3.26
CA LYS A 137 6.29 -11.94 -3.33
C LYS A 137 5.21 -10.91 -3.65
N LYS A 138 4.34 -11.21 -4.60
CA LYS A 138 3.19 -10.35 -4.96
C LYS A 138 2.21 -10.20 -3.79
N ILE A 139 1.94 -11.29 -3.06
CA ILE A 139 1.10 -11.27 -1.86
C ILE A 139 1.72 -10.34 -0.81
N LYS A 140 3.01 -10.48 -0.52
CA LYS A 140 3.70 -9.62 0.44
C LYS A 140 3.71 -8.15 0.00
N ASP A 141 3.83 -7.88 -1.28
CA ASP A 141 3.77 -6.52 -1.82
C ASP A 141 2.39 -5.88 -1.68
N LEU A 142 1.31 -6.65 -1.80
CA LEU A 142 -0.05 -6.19 -1.55
C LEU A 142 -0.29 -5.76 -0.10
N LEU A 143 0.47 -6.33 0.84
CA LEU A 143 0.32 -6.09 2.27
C LEU A 143 1.16 -4.91 2.79
N LYS A 144 2.01 -4.36 1.94
CA LYS A 144 2.88 -3.21 2.31
C LYS A 144 2.13 -1.89 2.49
#